data_f77a1ff38c8c92f61cc946994998d105
#
_entry.id   f77a1ff38c8c92f61cc946994998d105
#
_cell.length_a   1.000
_cell.length_b   1.000
_cell.length_c   1.000
_cell.angle_alpha   90.00
_cell.angle_beta   90.00
_cell.angle_gamma   90.00
#
_symmetry.space_group_name_H-M   'P 1'
#
loop_
_entity.id
_entity.type
_entity.pdbx_description
1 polymer ?
#
loop_
_entity_poly.entity_id
_entity_poly.type
_entity_poly.pdbx_seq_one_letter_code
_entity_poly.pdbx_strand_id
1 'polypeptide(L)'
;AEADKFDYTVEQFADLQILRYRVPGFENLSLQQKELVYYLTEAALQGRDILFDQNGKYNLRIRRTLEAIYTGYKGDKNTPDFKAMEVYLKRVWFSNGIHHHYGSEKFVPGFAPEFFKEAVLSVDASTLPLAEGQTAEQLCDELSLVIFDPAVMPKRVNQAAGEDLVLTSACNYYDGVTQKEAEDFYNAMKDPKDETPVSYGLNSRLVKENGKIQEKIWKVGGLYGQAIDKIVYWLKKAEGVAENPEQKAVIAELIKFYETGDLKTFDEYAILWVKDLNSLVDFVNG
;
A
#
# COMPACT_ATOMS: atom_id res chain seq x y z
N ALA A 1 -5.43 21.07 39.81
CA ALA A 1 -4.85 20.83 38.51
C ALA A 1 -5.99 20.30 37.63
N GLU A 2 -6.44 21.07 36.67
CA GLU A 2 -7.35 20.58 35.63
C GLU A 2 -6.65 19.45 34.91
N ALA A 3 -7.25 18.26 34.95
CA ALA A 3 -6.74 17.14 34.15
C ALA A 3 -6.78 17.55 32.69
N ASP A 4 -5.63 17.59 32.06
CA ASP A 4 -5.45 17.93 30.66
C ASP A 4 -6.33 16.99 29.81
N LYS A 5 -7.45 17.51 29.34
CA LYS A 5 -8.41 16.76 28.53
C LYS A 5 -7.86 16.55 27.12
N PHE A 6 -7.09 15.48 26.93
CA PHE A 6 -6.72 15.03 25.60
C PHE A 6 -7.81 14.14 25.02
N ASP A 7 -8.33 14.49 23.87
CA ASP A 7 -9.31 13.67 23.16
C ASP A 7 -8.59 12.64 22.30
N TYR A 8 -8.65 11.38 22.73
CA TYR A 8 -8.04 10.26 22.01
C TYR A 8 -8.86 9.80 20.80
N THR A 9 -10.18 10.04 20.80
CA THR A 9 -11.05 9.66 19.68
C THR A 9 -11.12 10.79 18.66
N VAL A 10 -10.65 10.53 17.45
CA VAL A 10 -10.70 11.50 16.34
C VAL A 10 -12.04 11.40 15.61
N GLU A 11 -12.45 10.17 15.26
CA GLU A 11 -13.64 9.91 14.46
C GLU A 11 -14.09 8.46 14.62
N GLN A 12 -15.38 8.24 14.39
CA GLN A 12 -15.99 6.91 14.24
C GLN A 12 -16.77 6.88 12.93
N PHE A 13 -16.60 5.82 12.15
CA PHE A 13 -17.38 5.57 10.94
C PHE A 13 -17.43 4.06 10.66
N ALA A 14 -18.54 3.59 10.11
CA ALA A 14 -18.78 2.15 9.92
C ALA A 14 -18.50 1.38 11.23
N ASP A 15 -17.68 0.34 11.17
CA ASP A 15 -17.23 -0.47 12.30
C ASP A 15 -15.85 -0.03 12.84
N LEU A 16 -15.39 1.18 12.53
CA LEU A 16 -14.05 1.67 12.82
C LEU A 16 -14.07 2.87 13.76
N GLN A 17 -13.06 2.93 14.61
CA GLN A 17 -12.78 4.08 15.47
C GLN A 17 -11.33 4.53 15.23
N ILE A 18 -11.16 5.80 14.89
CA ILE A 18 -9.84 6.40 14.67
C ILE A 18 -9.37 7.01 15.98
N LEU A 19 -8.24 6.53 16.46
CA LEU A 19 -7.60 7.01 17.68
C LEU A 19 -6.32 7.78 17.34
N ARG A 20 -6.02 8.76 18.18
CA ARG A 20 -4.71 9.41 18.22
C ARG A 20 -4.11 9.27 19.60
N TYR A 21 -2.79 9.29 19.67
CA TYR A 21 -2.07 9.15 20.91
C TYR A 21 -1.09 10.30 21.11
N ARG A 22 -0.85 10.64 22.37
CA ARG A 22 0.32 11.43 22.73
C ARG A 22 1.55 10.54 22.76
N VAL A 23 2.70 11.15 22.50
CA VAL A 23 4.01 10.52 22.66
C VAL A 23 4.77 11.27 23.77
N PRO A 24 4.52 10.96 25.05
CA PRO A 24 5.19 11.62 26.14
C PRO A 24 6.71 11.42 26.05
N GLY A 25 7.47 12.49 26.26
CA GLY A 25 8.93 12.43 26.17
C GLY A 25 9.50 12.73 24.79
N PHE A 26 8.69 12.88 23.75
CA PHE A 26 9.18 13.24 22.42
C PHE A 26 9.96 14.56 22.45
N GLU A 27 9.53 15.52 23.24
CA GLU A 27 10.19 16.81 23.44
C GLU A 27 11.62 16.68 23.99
N ASN A 28 11.92 15.59 24.69
CA ASN A 28 13.26 15.32 25.28
C ASN A 28 14.23 14.70 24.29
N LEU A 29 13.80 14.31 23.11
CA LEU A 29 14.70 13.85 22.06
C LEU A 29 15.66 14.96 21.63
N SER A 30 16.87 14.59 21.26
CA SER A 30 17.81 15.52 20.64
C SER A 30 17.28 16.01 19.28
N LEU A 31 17.78 17.14 18.80
CA LEU A 31 17.43 17.63 17.48
C LEU A 31 17.74 16.57 16.40
N GLN A 32 18.91 15.92 16.48
CA GLN A 32 19.30 14.87 15.56
C GLN A 32 18.30 13.69 15.56
N GLN A 33 17.83 13.25 16.73
CA GLN A 33 16.82 12.21 16.84
C GLN A 33 15.47 12.65 16.25
N LYS A 34 15.06 13.89 16.46
CA LYS A 34 13.83 14.45 15.87
C LYS A 34 13.93 14.53 14.34
N GLU A 35 15.08 14.94 13.81
CA GLU A 35 15.33 14.93 12.35
C GLU A 35 15.29 13.50 11.79
N LEU A 36 15.86 12.53 12.50
CA LEU A 36 15.80 11.13 12.12
C LEU A 36 14.35 10.63 12.01
N VAL A 37 13.53 10.88 13.03
CA VAL A 37 12.10 10.53 13.02
C VAL A 37 11.38 11.19 11.84
N TYR A 38 11.67 12.47 11.59
CA TYR A 38 11.08 13.21 10.47
C TYR A 38 11.45 12.57 9.11
N TYR A 39 12.72 12.29 8.87
CA TYR A 39 13.16 11.72 7.60
C TYR A 39 12.64 10.30 7.38
N LEU A 40 12.60 9.47 8.43
CA LEU A 40 12.01 8.13 8.36
C LEU A 40 10.50 8.19 8.08
N THR A 41 9.80 9.15 8.68
CA THR A 41 8.36 9.37 8.43
C THR A 41 8.11 9.80 6.98
N GLU A 42 8.90 10.74 6.46
CA GLU A 42 8.79 11.18 5.07
C GLU A 42 9.08 10.03 4.09
N ALA A 43 10.06 9.17 4.38
CA ALA A 43 10.32 7.98 3.58
C ALA A 43 9.10 7.03 3.58
N ALA A 44 8.52 6.77 4.75
CA ALA A 44 7.33 5.91 4.88
C ALA A 44 6.13 6.44 4.08
N LEU A 45 5.90 7.75 4.09
CA LEU A 45 4.80 8.37 3.36
C LEU A 45 4.89 8.17 1.84
N GLN A 46 6.08 8.00 1.28
CA GLN A 46 6.26 7.74 -0.16
C GLN A 46 5.79 6.33 -0.58
N GLY A 47 5.69 5.40 0.36
CA GLY A 47 5.21 4.03 0.12
C GLY A 47 3.69 3.87 0.09
N ARG A 48 2.93 4.92 0.40
CA ARG A 48 1.47 4.84 0.57
C ARG A 48 0.75 4.30 -0.67
N ASP A 49 1.03 4.83 -1.85
CA ASP A 49 0.40 4.41 -3.10
C ASP A 49 0.77 2.96 -3.46
N ILE A 50 1.96 2.52 -3.09
CA ILE A 50 2.41 1.14 -3.30
C ILE A 50 1.50 0.16 -2.55
N LEU A 51 1.14 0.44 -1.29
CA LEU A 51 0.25 -0.42 -0.50
C LEU A 51 -1.11 -0.61 -1.15
N PHE A 52 -1.71 0.47 -1.68
CA PHE A 52 -2.97 0.36 -2.41
C PHE A 52 -2.87 -0.52 -3.64
N ASP A 53 -1.83 -0.36 -4.43
CA ASP A 53 -1.60 -1.16 -5.64
C ASP A 53 -1.30 -2.63 -5.33
N GLN A 54 -0.52 -2.91 -4.29
CA GLN A 54 -0.24 -4.27 -3.83
C GLN A 54 -1.49 -5.02 -3.37
N ASN A 55 -2.42 -4.34 -2.71
CA ASN A 55 -3.66 -4.94 -2.22
C ASN A 55 -4.69 -5.19 -3.33
N GLY A 56 -4.58 -4.53 -4.45
CA GLY A 56 -5.50 -4.72 -5.57
C GLY A 56 -5.20 -3.81 -6.75
N LYS A 57 -5.23 -4.37 -7.91
CA LYS A 57 -4.92 -3.76 -9.21
C LYS A 57 -5.71 -2.46 -9.49
N TYR A 58 -6.93 -2.34 -8.98
CA TYR A 58 -7.79 -1.18 -9.20
C TYR A 58 -7.85 -0.22 -8.02
N ASN A 59 -7.27 -0.56 -6.88
CA ASN A 59 -7.42 0.19 -5.63
C ASN A 59 -6.99 1.65 -5.75
N LEU A 60 -5.85 1.91 -6.38
CA LEU A 60 -5.32 3.26 -6.50
C LEU A 60 -6.21 4.14 -7.40
N ARG A 61 -6.72 3.56 -8.49
CA ARG A 61 -7.63 4.27 -9.40
C ARG A 61 -8.99 4.50 -8.75
N ILE A 62 -9.50 3.54 -8.00
CA ILE A 62 -10.74 3.70 -7.22
C ILE A 62 -10.57 4.81 -6.19
N ARG A 63 -9.50 4.77 -5.38
CA ARG A 63 -9.22 5.82 -4.39
C ARG A 63 -9.17 7.20 -5.03
N ARG A 64 -8.39 7.38 -6.08
CA ARG A 64 -8.24 8.67 -6.76
C ARG A 64 -9.55 9.18 -7.37
N THR A 65 -10.37 8.28 -7.90
CA THR A 65 -11.69 8.63 -8.43
C THR A 65 -12.62 9.09 -7.32
N LEU A 66 -12.68 8.36 -6.21
CA LEU A 66 -13.51 8.73 -5.05
C LEU A 66 -13.03 10.04 -4.40
N GLU A 67 -11.73 10.28 -4.32
CA GLU A 67 -11.16 11.55 -3.85
C GLU A 67 -11.52 12.72 -4.76
N ALA A 68 -11.50 12.52 -6.09
CA ALA A 68 -11.93 13.52 -7.05
C ALA A 68 -13.41 13.88 -6.87
N ILE A 69 -14.27 12.89 -6.63
CA ILE A 69 -15.68 13.09 -6.31
C ILE A 69 -15.84 13.82 -4.99
N TYR A 70 -15.15 13.36 -3.94
CA TYR A 70 -15.22 13.95 -2.60
C TYR A 70 -14.90 15.44 -2.58
N THR A 71 -13.90 15.85 -3.33
CA THR A 71 -13.46 17.25 -3.42
C THR A 71 -14.22 18.06 -4.46
N GLY A 72 -14.55 17.48 -5.60
CA GLY A 72 -15.04 18.19 -6.78
C GLY A 72 -16.55 18.03 -7.08
N TYR A 73 -17.28 17.20 -6.34
CA TYR A 73 -18.71 17.00 -6.59
C TYR A 73 -19.49 18.30 -6.42
N LYS A 74 -20.26 18.64 -7.43
CA LYS A 74 -21.03 19.90 -7.48
C LYS A 74 -22.48 19.75 -7.05
N GLY A 75 -22.94 18.53 -6.82
CA GLY A 75 -24.29 18.26 -6.32
C GLY A 75 -24.40 18.42 -4.81
N ASP A 76 -25.56 18.02 -4.28
CA ASP A 76 -25.81 18.08 -2.84
C ASP A 76 -25.03 16.99 -2.10
N LYS A 77 -24.09 17.41 -1.25
CA LYS A 77 -23.27 16.54 -0.42
C LYS A 77 -23.98 16.01 0.84
N ASN A 78 -25.23 16.43 1.08
CA ASN A 78 -26.03 15.98 2.21
C ASN A 78 -26.96 14.82 1.86
N THR A 79 -26.93 14.33 0.62
CA THR A 79 -27.73 13.17 0.21
C THR A 79 -27.25 11.88 0.85
N PRO A 80 -28.13 10.89 1.05
CA PRO A 80 -27.71 9.57 1.56
C PRO A 80 -26.63 8.91 0.73
N ASP A 81 -26.70 9.00 -0.61
CA ASP A 81 -25.69 8.43 -1.50
C ASP A 81 -24.30 9.06 -1.32
N PHE A 82 -24.22 10.38 -1.26
CA PHE A 82 -22.92 11.05 -1.05
C PHE A 82 -22.31 10.69 0.31
N LYS A 83 -23.14 10.68 1.37
CA LYS A 83 -22.67 10.27 2.70
C LYS A 83 -22.21 8.82 2.74
N ALA A 84 -22.91 7.92 2.05
CA ALA A 84 -22.50 6.52 1.95
C ALA A 84 -21.20 6.37 1.13
N MET A 85 -21.01 7.16 0.10
CA MET A 85 -19.76 7.20 -0.69
C MET A 85 -18.59 7.71 0.18
N GLU A 86 -18.83 8.73 1.01
CA GLU A 86 -17.82 9.23 1.95
C GLU A 86 -17.39 8.14 2.95
N VAL A 87 -18.32 7.39 3.51
CA VAL A 87 -18.02 6.25 4.41
C VAL A 87 -17.22 5.18 3.67
N TYR A 88 -17.61 4.85 2.44
CA TYR A 88 -16.88 3.88 1.61
C TYR A 88 -15.44 4.34 1.34
N LEU A 89 -15.23 5.60 0.99
CA LEU A 89 -13.91 6.18 0.77
C LEU A 89 -13.06 6.11 2.04
N LYS A 90 -13.61 6.43 3.20
CA LYS A 90 -12.92 6.32 4.49
C LYS A 90 -12.52 4.87 4.80
N ARG A 91 -13.36 3.88 4.47
CA ARG A 91 -13.01 2.47 4.59
C ARG A 91 -11.87 2.08 3.63
N VAL A 92 -11.91 2.56 2.39
CA VAL A 92 -10.83 2.35 1.41
C VAL A 92 -9.51 2.95 1.91
N TRP A 93 -9.53 4.16 2.46
CA TRP A 93 -8.34 4.77 3.06
C TRP A 93 -7.79 3.93 4.21
N PHE A 94 -8.65 3.53 5.13
CA PHE A 94 -8.25 2.78 6.32
C PHE A 94 -7.66 1.41 5.97
N SER A 95 -8.26 0.69 5.03
CA SER A 95 -7.87 -0.66 4.65
C SER A 95 -6.85 -0.74 3.51
N ASN A 96 -6.41 0.40 2.98
CA ASN A 96 -5.54 0.48 1.81
C ASN A 96 -6.10 -0.27 0.58
N GLY A 97 -7.42 -0.20 0.39
CA GLY A 97 -8.10 -0.85 -0.72
C GLY A 97 -9.56 -1.16 -0.43
N ILE A 98 -10.20 -1.84 -1.38
CA ILE A 98 -11.64 -2.13 -1.36
C ILE A 98 -12.01 -3.39 -0.55
N HIS A 99 -11.05 -4.02 0.11
CA HIS A 99 -11.25 -5.22 0.93
C HIS A 99 -10.98 -4.94 2.40
N HIS A 100 -11.69 -5.64 3.28
CA HIS A 100 -11.48 -5.53 4.72
C HIS A 100 -10.05 -5.91 5.08
N HIS A 101 -9.42 -5.14 5.97
CA HIS A 101 -8.00 -5.30 6.33
C HIS A 101 -7.67 -6.61 7.05
N TYR A 102 -8.63 -7.23 7.73
CA TYR A 102 -8.49 -8.56 8.36
C TYR A 102 -9.21 -9.67 7.59
N GLY A 103 -10.52 -9.50 7.36
CA GLY A 103 -11.38 -10.55 6.81
C GLY A 103 -11.17 -10.79 5.33
N SER A 104 -10.50 -9.88 4.62
CA SER A 104 -10.24 -9.92 3.17
C SER A 104 -11.48 -9.85 2.28
N GLU A 105 -12.69 -9.77 2.83
CA GLU A 105 -13.93 -9.60 2.06
C GLU A 105 -14.03 -8.20 1.44
N LYS A 106 -14.63 -8.15 0.26
CA LYS A 106 -14.86 -6.88 -0.44
C LYS A 106 -15.95 -6.07 0.25
N PHE A 107 -15.72 -4.77 0.40
CA PHE A 107 -16.72 -3.84 0.91
C PHE A 107 -17.92 -3.76 -0.02
N VAL A 108 -19.12 -3.74 0.57
CA VAL A 108 -20.36 -3.48 -0.15
C VAL A 108 -20.63 -1.97 -0.08
N PRO A 109 -20.68 -1.26 -1.24
CA PRO A 109 -20.98 0.16 -1.23
C PRO A 109 -22.41 0.42 -0.81
N GLY A 110 -22.63 1.44 0.03
CA GLY A 110 -23.97 1.89 0.42
C GLY A 110 -24.59 2.93 -0.50
N PHE A 111 -23.92 3.25 -1.62
CA PHE A 111 -24.41 4.18 -2.65
C PHE A 111 -24.74 3.43 -3.94
N ALA A 112 -25.64 4.01 -4.73
CA ALA A 112 -26.10 3.39 -5.98
C ALA A 112 -25.07 3.56 -7.12
N PRO A 113 -24.99 2.58 -8.07
CA PRO A 113 -24.17 2.71 -9.28
C PRO A 113 -24.53 3.96 -10.11
N GLU A 114 -25.82 4.33 -10.16
CA GLU A 114 -26.31 5.51 -10.87
C GLU A 114 -25.75 6.80 -10.25
N PHE A 115 -25.69 6.88 -8.93
CA PHE A 115 -25.05 7.99 -8.23
C PHE A 115 -23.55 8.07 -8.55
N PHE A 116 -22.86 6.95 -8.54
CA PHE A 116 -21.44 6.89 -8.88
C PHE A 116 -21.16 7.40 -10.29
N LYS A 117 -21.97 6.97 -11.27
CA LYS A 117 -21.87 7.45 -12.65
C LYS A 117 -22.12 8.96 -12.77
N GLU A 118 -23.18 9.45 -12.17
CA GLU A 118 -23.48 10.90 -12.14
C GLU A 118 -22.31 11.68 -11.53
N ALA A 119 -21.81 11.23 -10.39
CA ALA A 119 -20.73 11.89 -9.67
C ALA A 119 -19.42 11.92 -10.46
N VAL A 120 -19.03 10.80 -11.08
CA VAL A 120 -17.82 10.72 -11.93
C VAL A 120 -17.92 11.68 -13.10
N LEU A 121 -19.08 11.74 -13.77
CA LEU A 121 -19.29 12.61 -14.93
C LEU A 121 -19.45 14.09 -14.56
N SER A 122 -19.73 14.40 -13.27
CA SER A 122 -19.92 15.78 -12.79
C SER A 122 -18.61 16.50 -12.47
N VAL A 123 -17.53 15.78 -12.20
CA VAL A 123 -16.22 16.36 -11.84
C VAL A 123 -15.41 16.69 -13.08
N ASP A 124 -14.43 17.57 -12.93
CA ASP A 124 -13.47 17.88 -14.00
C ASP A 124 -12.69 16.59 -14.37
N ALA A 125 -12.75 16.23 -15.64
CA ALA A 125 -12.07 15.03 -16.16
C ALA A 125 -10.56 15.06 -15.91
N SER A 126 -9.94 16.23 -15.81
CA SER A 126 -8.50 16.37 -15.50
C SER A 126 -8.15 15.90 -14.08
N THR A 127 -9.14 15.78 -13.18
CA THR A 127 -8.95 15.29 -11.80
C THR A 127 -9.08 13.77 -11.70
N LEU A 128 -9.57 13.12 -12.74
CA LEU A 128 -9.79 11.67 -12.75
C LEU A 128 -8.53 10.91 -13.20
N PRO A 129 -8.29 9.71 -12.68
CA PRO A 129 -7.13 8.88 -13.05
C PRO A 129 -7.36 8.15 -14.38
N LEU A 130 -7.60 8.90 -15.47
CA LEU A 130 -7.85 8.34 -16.79
C LEU A 130 -6.59 7.70 -17.37
N ALA A 131 -6.74 6.52 -17.97
CA ALA A 131 -5.70 5.95 -18.82
C ALA A 131 -5.60 6.77 -20.13
N GLU A 132 -4.49 6.58 -20.86
CA GLU A 132 -4.32 7.26 -22.16
C GLU A 132 -5.48 6.92 -23.10
N GLY A 133 -6.13 7.97 -23.60
CA GLY A 133 -7.29 7.83 -24.49
C GLY A 133 -8.60 7.37 -23.82
N GLN A 134 -8.61 7.18 -22.51
CA GLN A 134 -9.81 6.78 -21.77
C GLN A 134 -10.72 7.96 -21.48
N THR A 135 -12.02 7.80 -21.69
CA THR A 135 -13.04 8.77 -21.27
C THR A 135 -13.44 8.57 -19.81
N ALA A 136 -14.03 9.59 -19.19
CA ALA A 136 -14.61 9.48 -17.85
C ALA A 136 -15.70 8.40 -17.76
N GLU A 137 -16.50 8.26 -18.81
CA GLU A 137 -17.54 7.23 -18.88
C GLU A 137 -16.93 5.81 -18.91
N GLN A 138 -15.88 5.60 -19.70
CA GLN A 138 -15.15 4.33 -19.74
C GLN A 138 -14.50 3.99 -18.41
N LEU A 139 -13.92 4.97 -17.72
CA LEU A 139 -13.39 4.80 -16.37
C LEU A 139 -14.49 4.38 -15.40
N CYS A 140 -15.64 5.05 -15.45
CA CYS A 140 -16.79 4.73 -14.62
C CYS A 140 -17.27 3.30 -14.84
N ASP A 141 -17.41 2.85 -16.09
CA ASP A 141 -17.86 1.50 -16.43
C ASP A 141 -16.88 0.46 -15.91
N GLU A 142 -15.58 0.68 -16.09
CA GLU A 142 -14.52 -0.21 -15.59
C GLU A 142 -14.53 -0.33 -14.06
N LEU A 143 -14.56 0.79 -13.34
CA LEU A 143 -14.54 0.79 -11.88
C LEU A 143 -15.85 0.33 -11.26
N SER A 144 -16.98 0.61 -11.89
CA SER A 144 -18.31 0.14 -11.44
C SER A 144 -18.39 -1.38 -11.38
N LEU A 145 -17.82 -2.07 -12.34
CA LEU A 145 -17.76 -3.52 -12.34
C LEU A 145 -17.03 -4.05 -11.11
N VAL A 146 -15.91 -3.44 -10.77
CA VAL A 146 -15.08 -3.85 -9.61
C VAL A 146 -15.76 -3.47 -8.29
N ILE A 147 -16.36 -2.29 -8.21
CA ILE A 147 -16.96 -1.79 -6.96
C ILE A 147 -18.27 -2.51 -6.63
N PHE A 148 -19.15 -2.69 -7.62
CA PHE A 148 -20.53 -3.10 -7.37
C PHE A 148 -20.83 -4.57 -7.63
N ASP A 149 -20.08 -5.26 -8.51
CA ASP A 149 -20.33 -6.68 -8.77
C ASP A 149 -19.68 -7.54 -7.66
N PRO A 150 -20.48 -8.21 -6.83
CA PRO A 150 -19.94 -9.03 -5.73
C PRO A 150 -19.12 -10.25 -6.20
N ALA A 151 -19.28 -10.66 -7.47
CA ALA A 151 -18.51 -11.78 -8.03
C ALA A 151 -17.13 -11.39 -8.53
N VAL A 152 -16.89 -10.09 -8.74
CA VAL A 152 -15.61 -9.58 -9.25
C VAL A 152 -14.69 -9.28 -8.07
N MET A 153 -13.54 -9.95 -8.02
CA MET A 153 -12.54 -9.78 -6.95
C MET A 153 -13.16 -9.84 -5.53
N PRO A 154 -13.88 -10.92 -5.18
CA PRO A 154 -14.65 -10.97 -3.94
C PRO A 154 -13.78 -10.95 -2.69
N LYS A 155 -12.53 -11.41 -2.80
CA LYS A 155 -11.59 -11.46 -1.67
C LYS A 155 -10.20 -10.95 -2.06
N ARG A 156 -9.56 -10.23 -1.14
CA ARG A 156 -8.15 -9.85 -1.30
C ARG A 156 -7.24 -11.08 -1.33
N VAL A 157 -7.45 -12.02 -0.40
CA VAL A 157 -6.77 -13.30 -0.34
C VAL A 157 -7.83 -14.39 -0.16
N ASN A 158 -7.90 -15.34 -1.09
CA ASN A 158 -8.83 -16.45 -1.03
C ASN A 158 -8.09 -17.76 -0.71
N GLN A 159 -8.24 -18.24 0.51
CA GLN A 159 -7.64 -19.49 1.01
C GLN A 159 -8.62 -20.68 1.04
N ALA A 160 -9.73 -20.57 0.31
CA ALA A 160 -10.72 -21.64 0.27
C ALA A 160 -10.14 -22.93 -0.33
N ALA A 161 -10.44 -24.07 0.27
CA ALA A 161 -9.96 -25.35 -0.22
C ALA A 161 -10.52 -25.65 -1.63
N GLY A 162 -9.65 -26.13 -2.50
CA GLY A 162 -10.01 -26.47 -3.89
C GLY A 162 -10.00 -25.30 -4.87
N GLU A 163 -9.73 -24.09 -4.39
CA GLU A 163 -9.60 -22.89 -5.22
C GLU A 163 -8.13 -22.61 -5.56
N ASP A 164 -7.89 -22.00 -6.72
CA ASP A 164 -6.57 -21.47 -7.06
C ASP A 164 -6.32 -20.20 -6.26
N LEU A 165 -5.41 -20.26 -5.28
CA LEU A 165 -5.09 -19.16 -4.38
C LEU A 165 -4.66 -17.90 -5.14
N VAL A 166 -3.89 -18.07 -6.21
CA VAL A 166 -3.32 -16.93 -6.96
C VAL A 166 -4.36 -16.29 -7.88
N LEU A 167 -5.08 -17.09 -8.66
CA LEU A 167 -6.08 -16.58 -9.62
C LEU A 167 -7.31 -15.98 -8.94
N THR A 168 -7.69 -16.49 -7.78
CA THR A 168 -8.92 -16.07 -7.09
C THR A 168 -8.69 -14.99 -6.02
N SER A 169 -7.44 -14.60 -5.79
CA SER A 169 -7.09 -13.51 -4.87
C SER A 169 -6.88 -12.19 -5.62
N ALA A 170 -7.42 -11.10 -5.08
CA ALA A 170 -7.32 -9.78 -5.68
C ALA A 170 -5.98 -9.09 -5.43
N CYS A 171 -5.19 -9.53 -4.45
CA CYS A 171 -3.87 -8.96 -4.17
C CYS A 171 -2.98 -9.04 -5.42
N ASN A 172 -2.24 -7.94 -5.67
CA ASN A 172 -1.61 -7.66 -6.97
C ASN A 172 -0.12 -8.05 -7.01
N TYR A 173 0.19 -9.26 -6.52
CA TYR A 173 1.54 -9.84 -6.60
C TYR A 173 1.72 -10.77 -7.80
N TYR A 174 0.61 -11.10 -8.47
CA TYR A 174 0.58 -11.99 -9.63
C TYR A 174 -0.34 -11.42 -10.70
N ASP A 175 0.04 -11.55 -11.96
CA ASP A 175 -0.78 -11.12 -13.09
C ASP A 175 -0.72 -12.16 -14.21
N GLY A 176 -1.88 -12.77 -14.49
CA GLY A 176 -2.01 -13.80 -15.53
C GLY A 176 -1.33 -15.13 -15.21
N VAL A 177 -1.01 -15.39 -13.96
CA VAL A 177 -0.28 -16.58 -13.47
C VAL A 177 -1.20 -17.43 -12.60
N THR A 178 -1.18 -18.73 -12.79
CA THR A 178 -1.85 -19.70 -11.88
C THR A 178 -0.99 -19.99 -10.66
N GLN A 179 -1.61 -20.53 -9.61
CA GLN A 179 -0.88 -20.98 -8.42
C GLN A 179 0.22 -21.98 -8.80
N LYS A 180 -0.10 -22.97 -9.63
CA LYS A 180 0.88 -23.97 -10.06
C LYS A 180 2.06 -23.34 -10.83
N GLU A 181 1.78 -22.41 -11.72
CA GLU A 181 2.82 -21.71 -12.47
C GLU A 181 3.75 -20.90 -11.54
N ALA A 182 3.18 -20.24 -10.52
CA ALA A 182 3.95 -19.51 -9.53
C ALA A 182 4.82 -20.44 -8.67
N GLU A 183 4.25 -21.54 -8.20
CA GLU A 183 4.98 -22.56 -7.43
C GLU A 183 6.12 -23.16 -8.24
N ASP A 184 5.89 -23.54 -9.49
CA ASP A 184 6.91 -24.10 -10.39
C ASP A 184 8.03 -23.09 -10.66
N PHE A 185 7.67 -21.81 -10.88
CA PHE A 185 8.64 -20.74 -11.13
C PHE A 185 9.60 -20.56 -9.96
N TYR A 186 9.08 -20.43 -8.74
CA TYR A 186 9.91 -20.20 -7.56
C TYR A 186 10.62 -21.48 -7.08
N ASN A 187 10.02 -22.65 -7.24
CA ASN A 187 10.69 -23.91 -6.92
C ASN A 187 11.92 -24.16 -7.81
N ALA A 188 11.88 -23.72 -9.06
CA ALA A 188 13.03 -23.80 -9.97
C ALA A 188 14.22 -22.91 -9.53
N MET A 189 13.98 -21.87 -8.72
CA MET A 189 15.02 -20.99 -8.19
C MET A 189 15.70 -21.54 -6.94
N LYS A 190 15.07 -22.48 -6.26
CA LYS A 190 15.54 -23.00 -4.96
C LYS A 190 16.70 -23.96 -5.16
N ASP A 191 17.76 -23.78 -4.36
CA ASP A 191 18.83 -24.76 -4.17
C ASP A 191 18.52 -25.59 -2.92
N PRO A 192 18.29 -26.92 -3.03
CA PRO A 192 18.02 -27.78 -1.90
C PRO A 192 19.14 -27.82 -0.86
N LYS A 193 20.35 -27.40 -1.21
CA LYS A 193 21.51 -27.35 -0.33
C LYS A 193 21.69 -26.01 0.38
N ASP A 194 20.89 -25.01 0.01
CA ASP A 194 20.91 -23.69 0.65
C ASP A 194 20.13 -23.76 1.97
N GLU A 195 20.84 -23.65 3.09
CA GLU A 195 20.25 -23.65 4.44
C GLU A 195 19.66 -22.29 4.82
N THR A 196 19.95 -21.25 4.05
CA THR A 196 19.50 -19.87 4.30
C THR A 196 18.91 -19.23 3.04
N PRO A 197 17.86 -19.84 2.47
CA PRO A 197 17.27 -19.31 1.23
C PRO A 197 16.65 -17.94 1.45
N VAL A 198 16.74 -17.09 0.44
CA VAL A 198 16.07 -15.79 0.45
C VAL A 198 14.54 -15.95 0.36
N SER A 199 13.81 -14.92 0.77
CA SER A 199 12.34 -14.89 0.65
C SER A 199 11.91 -14.58 -0.78
N TYR A 200 11.93 -15.59 -1.65
CA TYR A 200 11.55 -15.45 -3.06
C TYR A 200 10.16 -14.80 -3.20
N GLY A 201 10.05 -13.84 -4.12
CA GLY A 201 8.81 -13.12 -4.39
C GLY A 201 8.47 -11.99 -3.42
N LEU A 202 9.32 -11.70 -2.43
CA LEU A 202 9.07 -10.67 -1.41
C LEU A 202 8.88 -9.28 -2.02
N ASN A 203 9.64 -8.95 -3.06
CA ASN A 203 9.72 -7.62 -3.65
C ASN A 203 9.43 -7.61 -5.15
N SER A 204 8.55 -8.48 -5.61
CA SER A 204 8.25 -8.61 -7.03
C SER A 204 6.78 -8.88 -7.29
N ARG A 205 6.36 -8.54 -8.50
CA ARG A 205 5.13 -9.04 -9.11
C ARG A 205 5.52 -10.07 -10.18
N LEU A 206 4.94 -11.26 -10.08
CA LEU A 206 5.12 -12.31 -11.07
C LEU A 206 4.05 -12.15 -12.16
N VAL A 207 4.49 -11.90 -13.38
CA VAL A 207 3.61 -11.63 -14.51
C VAL A 207 3.82 -12.61 -15.65
N LYS A 208 2.73 -12.90 -16.37
CA LYS A 208 2.78 -13.67 -17.62
C LYS A 208 2.46 -12.74 -18.78
N GLU A 209 3.47 -12.42 -19.57
CA GLU A 209 3.37 -11.58 -20.76
C GLU A 209 3.84 -12.37 -21.98
N ASN A 210 3.01 -12.40 -23.03
CA ASN A 210 3.32 -13.15 -24.26
C ASN A 210 3.70 -14.62 -24.01
N GLY A 211 3.03 -15.26 -23.06
CA GLY A 211 3.29 -16.66 -22.69
C GLY A 211 4.53 -16.89 -21.83
N LYS A 212 5.27 -15.84 -21.49
CA LYS A 212 6.47 -15.92 -20.64
C LYS A 212 6.20 -15.38 -19.25
N ILE A 213 6.62 -16.15 -18.24
CA ILE A 213 6.53 -15.77 -16.83
C ILE A 213 7.83 -15.08 -16.42
N GLN A 214 7.72 -13.91 -15.79
CA GLN A 214 8.86 -13.12 -15.33
C GLN A 214 8.51 -12.28 -14.09
N GLU A 215 9.51 -11.97 -13.29
CA GLU A 215 9.37 -11.05 -12.17
C GLU A 215 9.55 -9.60 -12.61
N LYS A 216 8.67 -8.72 -12.13
CA LYS A 216 8.86 -7.27 -12.13
C LYS A 216 9.24 -6.86 -10.71
N ILE A 217 10.48 -6.48 -10.51
CA ILE A 217 11.05 -6.22 -9.18
C ILE A 217 10.79 -4.77 -8.77
N TRP A 218 10.42 -4.56 -7.52
CA TRP A 218 10.28 -3.26 -6.87
C TRP A 218 11.65 -2.74 -6.49
N LYS A 219 12.11 -1.74 -7.19
CA LYS A 219 13.41 -1.11 -6.97
C LYS A 219 13.52 0.19 -7.71
N VAL A 220 14.57 0.94 -7.46
CA VAL A 220 14.97 2.07 -8.30
C VAL A 220 15.11 1.58 -9.76
N GLY A 221 14.43 2.28 -10.67
CA GLY A 221 14.41 1.92 -12.09
C GLY A 221 13.54 0.70 -12.45
N GLY A 222 12.89 0.08 -11.47
CA GLY A 222 11.96 -1.04 -11.64
C GLY A 222 10.52 -0.66 -11.38
N LEU A 223 9.73 -1.64 -10.93
CA LEU A 223 8.34 -1.42 -10.54
C LEU A 223 8.29 -0.45 -9.35
N TYR A 224 7.37 0.51 -9.38
CA TYR A 224 7.27 1.62 -8.40
C TYR A 224 8.52 2.51 -8.34
N GLY A 225 9.35 2.53 -9.38
CA GLY A 225 10.65 3.19 -9.38
C GLY A 225 10.62 4.63 -8.91
N GLN A 226 9.65 5.43 -9.36
CA GLN A 226 9.55 6.85 -8.96
C GLN A 226 9.25 7.02 -7.46
N ALA A 227 8.36 6.21 -6.90
CA ALA A 227 8.07 6.25 -5.46
C ALA A 227 9.28 5.77 -4.64
N ILE A 228 9.95 4.72 -5.10
CA ILE A 228 11.14 4.17 -4.45
C ILE A 228 12.31 5.16 -4.51
N ASP A 229 12.48 5.90 -5.60
CA ASP A 229 13.46 7.00 -5.65
C ASP A 229 13.26 8.02 -4.53
N LYS A 230 12.01 8.36 -4.23
CA LYS A 230 11.67 9.28 -3.13
C LYS A 230 11.92 8.65 -1.76
N ILE A 231 11.62 7.37 -1.59
CA ILE A 231 11.95 6.61 -0.37
C ILE A 231 13.46 6.66 -0.13
N VAL A 232 14.25 6.36 -1.14
CA VAL A 232 15.73 6.39 -1.08
C VAL A 232 16.24 7.79 -0.77
N TYR A 233 15.67 8.82 -1.38
CA TYR A 233 16.03 10.22 -1.09
C TYR A 233 15.91 10.53 0.42
N TRP A 234 14.79 10.18 1.05
CA TRP A 234 14.57 10.42 2.47
C TRP A 234 15.39 9.50 3.37
N LEU A 235 15.60 8.25 2.97
CA LEU A 235 16.47 7.32 3.70
C LEU A 235 17.92 7.80 3.71
N LYS A 236 18.43 8.39 2.63
CA LYS A 236 19.78 9.00 2.59
C LYS A 236 19.90 10.16 3.57
N LYS A 237 18.85 10.96 3.71
CA LYS A 237 18.82 12.01 4.75
C LYS A 237 18.81 11.40 6.16
N ALA A 238 18.05 10.36 6.39
CA ALA A 238 18.02 9.63 7.65
C ALA A 238 19.40 9.02 8.00
N GLU A 239 20.08 8.43 7.02
CA GLU A 239 21.45 7.92 7.18
C GLU A 239 22.41 8.99 7.69
N GLY A 240 22.31 10.22 7.17
CA GLY A 240 23.13 11.34 7.56
C GLY A 240 22.93 11.82 9.00
N VAL A 241 21.85 11.46 9.67
CA VAL A 241 21.52 11.82 11.05
C VAL A 241 21.31 10.59 11.95
N ALA A 242 21.81 9.43 11.54
CA ALA A 242 21.77 8.21 12.35
C ALA A 242 22.41 8.43 13.72
N GLU A 243 21.86 7.80 14.76
CA GLU A 243 22.29 8.01 16.15
C GLU A 243 23.71 7.45 16.42
N ASN A 244 24.06 6.38 15.72
CA ASN A 244 25.32 5.65 15.92
C ASN A 244 25.72 4.91 14.62
N PRO A 245 26.96 4.38 14.54
CA PRO A 245 27.43 3.67 13.35
C PRO A 245 26.62 2.41 13.01
N GLU A 246 26.10 1.69 13.99
CA GLU A 246 25.31 0.48 13.81
C GLU A 246 23.99 0.82 13.11
N GLN A 247 23.27 1.82 13.57
CA GLN A 247 22.03 2.28 12.94
C GLN A 247 22.28 2.85 11.55
N LYS A 248 23.37 3.58 11.36
CA LYS A 248 23.77 4.07 10.04
C LYS A 248 23.97 2.92 9.06
N ALA A 249 24.61 1.83 9.48
CA ALA A 249 24.79 0.64 8.65
C ALA A 249 23.47 -0.03 8.28
N VAL A 250 22.51 -0.09 9.21
CA VAL A 250 21.14 -0.60 8.96
C VAL A 250 20.48 0.19 7.85
N ILE A 251 20.48 1.52 7.96
CA ILE A 251 19.84 2.40 6.95
C ILE A 251 20.55 2.29 5.60
N ALA A 252 21.88 2.27 5.60
CA ALA A 252 22.67 2.13 4.37
C ALA A 252 22.36 0.83 3.62
N GLU A 253 22.22 -0.28 4.34
CA GLU A 253 21.88 -1.57 3.74
C GLU A 253 20.44 -1.61 3.20
N LEU A 254 19.50 -0.97 3.90
CA LEU A 254 18.13 -0.80 3.41
C LEU A 254 18.09 0.03 2.13
N ILE A 255 18.84 1.12 2.04
CA ILE A 255 18.99 1.91 0.83
C ILE A 255 19.49 1.05 -0.33
N LYS A 256 20.53 0.25 -0.10
CA LYS A 256 21.09 -0.67 -1.09
C LYS A 256 20.05 -1.68 -1.59
N PHE A 257 19.22 -2.22 -0.68
CA PHE A 257 18.11 -3.09 -1.06
C PHE A 257 17.11 -2.39 -1.99
N TYR A 258 16.67 -1.17 -1.67
CA TYR A 258 15.75 -0.43 -2.54
C TYR A 258 16.39 -0.04 -3.88
N GLU A 259 17.68 0.20 -3.92
CA GLU A 259 18.40 0.51 -5.17
C GLU A 259 18.58 -0.72 -6.06
N THR A 260 18.86 -1.89 -5.48
CA THR A 260 19.21 -3.11 -6.23
C THR A 260 18.08 -4.11 -6.38
N GLY A 261 17.14 -4.14 -5.44
CA GLY A 261 16.11 -5.17 -5.36
C GLY A 261 16.66 -6.56 -4.98
N ASP A 262 17.91 -6.64 -4.48
CA ASP A 262 18.55 -7.90 -4.14
C ASP A 262 18.06 -8.42 -2.78
N LEU A 263 17.42 -9.59 -2.78
CA LEU A 263 16.87 -10.21 -1.57
C LEU A 263 17.95 -10.65 -0.57
N LYS A 264 19.16 -10.95 -1.03
CA LYS A 264 20.30 -11.22 -0.15
C LYS A 264 20.67 -9.98 0.65
N THR A 265 20.65 -8.82 0.02
CA THR A 265 20.84 -7.53 0.68
C THR A 265 19.75 -7.25 1.71
N PHE A 266 18.51 -7.64 1.44
CA PHE A 266 17.42 -7.54 2.42
C PHE A 266 17.69 -8.40 3.67
N ASP A 267 18.19 -9.61 3.51
CA ASP A 267 18.59 -10.46 4.64
C ASP A 267 19.72 -9.84 5.45
N GLU A 268 20.72 -9.27 4.79
CA GLU A 268 21.82 -8.55 5.45
C GLU A 268 21.31 -7.33 6.25
N TYR A 269 20.40 -6.56 5.66
CA TYR A 269 19.69 -5.49 6.36
C TYR A 269 18.99 -6.00 7.63
N ALA A 270 18.22 -7.08 7.53
CA ALA A 270 17.49 -7.65 8.65
C ALA A 270 18.43 -8.11 9.78
N ILE A 271 19.57 -8.72 9.44
CA ILE A 271 20.59 -9.13 10.42
C ILE A 271 21.17 -7.91 11.14
N LEU A 272 21.52 -6.86 10.42
CA LEU A 272 22.04 -5.62 11.01
C LEU A 272 21.00 -4.95 11.90
N TRP A 273 19.73 -4.91 11.47
CA TRP A 273 18.65 -4.34 12.26
C TRP A 273 18.43 -5.08 13.59
N VAL A 274 18.43 -6.41 13.58
CA VAL A 274 18.31 -7.22 14.80
C VAL A 274 19.46 -6.99 15.78
N LYS A 275 20.65 -6.68 15.29
CA LYS A 275 21.84 -6.42 16.11
C LYS A 275 21.90 -5.01 16.70
N ASP A 276 21.13 -4.07 16.16
CA ASP A 276 21.07 -2.69 16.67
C ASP A 276 20.18 -2.64 17.92
N LEU A 277 20.80 -2.72 19.09
CA LEU A 277 20.12 -2.72 20.39
C LEU A 277 20.30 -1.40 21.17
N ASN A 278 21.05 -0.46 20.64
CA ASN A 278 21.47 0.75 21.37
C ASN A 278 20.83 2.04 20.84
N SER A 279 20.10 1.98 19.76
CA SER A 279 19.40 3.14 19.20
C SER A 279 18.09 3.39 19.94
N LEU A 280 17.80 4.65 20.25
CA LEU A 280 16.53 5.07 20.85
C LEU A 280 15.40 5.13 19.82
N VAL A 281 15.70 5.68 18.66
CA VAL A 281 14.77 5.71 17.51
C VAL A 281 14.89 4.41 16.74
N ASP A 282 13.77 3.77 16.50
CA ASP A 282 13.70 2.53 15.73
C ASP A 282 12.64 2.64 14.63
N PHE A 283 12.71 1.77 13.64
CA PHE A 283 11.77 1.70 12.54
C PHE A 283 11.63 0.26 12.04
N VAL A 284 10.51 -0.01 11.40
CA VAL A 284 10.22 -1.30 10.79
C VAL A 284 10.04 -1.10 9.29
N ASN A 285 10.67 -1.95 8.49
CA ASN A 285 10.44 -2.03 7.05
C ASN A 285 9.48 -3.19 6.77
N GLY A 286 8.23 -2.85 6.46
CA GLY A 286 7.16 -3.82 6.21
C GLY A 286 6.52 -3.64 4.85
#